data_612afb66826bbb65d16b9f50ca0b50a5
#
_entry.id   612afb66826bbb65d16b9f50ca0b50a5
#
_cell.length_a   1.000
_cell.length_b   1.000
_cell.length_c   1.000
_cell.angle_alpha   90.00
_cell.angle_beta   90.00
_cell.angle_gamma   90.00
#
_symmetry.space_group_name_H-M   'P 1'
#
loop_
_entity.id
_entity.type
_entity.pdbx_description
1 polymer ?
#
loop_
_entity_poly.entity_id
_entity_poly.type
_entity_poly.pdbx_seq_one_letter_code
_entity_poly.pdbx_strand_id
1 'polypeptide(L)'
;PIELKALSSVGDKKKDISKLELRQICEKFATEHIDIMSDQFKRLGVIGDFEHPYLTLKPEFEARQIEIFGEMAKKGYIYKGLKPVYWCPDCRTALAEAEIEYGEDDCDSIFVRFHVSQDPNGVLAKHGIPMDKTYFVIWTTTTWTLPANEAICLNGQFEYSFVKIGDEFHIMATDLVKSVMDACHITEYEVVGEPVS
;
A
#
# COMPACT_ATOMS: atom_id res chain seq x y z
N PRO A 1 -19.49 12.45 -5.69
CA PRO A 1 -20.93 12.44 -5.99
C PRO A 1 -21.30 13.36 -7.16
N ILE A 2 -20.83 14.63 -7.20
CA ILE A 2 -21.16 15.59 -8.27
C ILE A 2 -20.67 15.10 -9.63
N GLU A 3 -19.41 14.70 -9.73
CA GLU A 3 -18.81 14.19 -10.97
C GLU A 3 -19.57 13.00 -11.53
N LEU A 4 -19.92 12.01 -10.68
CA LEU A 4 -20.67 10.84 -11.11
C LEU A 4 -22.05 11.20 -11.65
N LYS A 5 -22.75 12.14 -11.00
CA LYS A 5 -24.05 12.61 -11.47
C LYS A 5 -23.95 13.46 -12.73
N ALA A 6 -22.97 14.34 -12.80
CA ALA A 6 -22.67 15.13 -13.99
C ALA A 6 -22.34 14.24 -15.20
N LEU A 7 -21.49 13.23 -15.01
CA LEU A 7 -21.17 12.24 -16.04
C LEU A 7 -22.39 11.40 -16.46
N SER A 8 -23.29 11.08 -15.52
CA SER A 8 -24.50 10.33 -15.86
C SER A 8 -25.42 11.09 -16.82
N SER A 9 -25.40 12.43 -16.79
CA SER A 9 -26.19 13.28 -17.70
C SER A 9 -25.63 13.33 -19.12
N VAL A 10 -24.35 12.98 -19.31
CA VAL A 10 -23.66 13.05 -20.62
C VAL A 10 -23.84 11.75 -21.43
N GLY A 11 -24.24 10.64 -20.81
CA GLY A 11 -24.48 9.37 -21.50
C GLY A 11 -23.22 8.74 -22.09
N ASP A 12 -23.31 8.21 -23.32
CA ASP A 12 -22.21 7.47 -23.97
C ASP A 12 -20.99 8.32 -24.36
N LYS A 13 -21.13 9.63 -24.37
CA LYS A 13 -20.03 10.58 -24.67
C LYS A 13 -18.96 10.67 -23.58
N LYS A 14 -19.12 9.96 -22.47
CA LYS A 14 -18.17 9.96 -21.31
C LYS A 14 -16.71 9.72 -21.69
N LYS A 15 -16.46 8.93 -22.73
CA LYS A 15 -15.10 8.53 -23.12
C LYS A 15 -14.34 9.62 -23.90
N ASP A 16 -15.07 10.58 -24.48
CA ASP A 16 -14.52 11.57 -25.41
C ASP A 16 -14.47 12.99 -24.82
N ILE A 17 -14.93 13.15 -23.55
CA ILE A 17 -14.96 14.46 -22.88
C ILE A 17 -13.57 14.85 -22.42
N SER A 18 -13.14 16.06 -22.76
CA SER A 18 -11.92 16.65 -22.23
C SER A 18 -12.05 16.97 -20.73
N LYS A 19 -10.91 17.03 -20.02
CA LYS A 19 -10.90 17.40 -18.60
C LYS A 19 -11.50 18.78 -18.33
N LEU A 20 -11.36 19.71 -19.27
CA LEU A 20 -11.94 21.06 -19.17
C LEU A 20 -13.45 21.02 -19.28
N GLU A 21 -13.98 20.32 -20.27
CA GLU A 21 -15.43 20.15 -20.45
C GLU A 21 -16.06 19.45 -19.23
N LEU A 22 -15.42 18.41 -18.72
CA LEU A 22 -15.88 17.73 -17.51
C LEU A 22 -15.98 18.72 -16.34
N ARG A 23 -14.96 19.54 -16.10
CA ARG A 23 -14.99 20.57 -15.06
C ARG A 23 -16.14 21.55 -15.23
N GLN A 24 -16.37 22.03 -16.45
CA GLN A 24 -17.46 22.96 -16.76
C GLN A 24 -18.84 22.33 -16.52
N ILE A 25 -19.01 21.04 -16.88
CA ILE A 25 -20.25 20.31 -16.63
C ILE A 25 -20.47 20.14 -15.12
N CYS A 26 -19.43 19.78 -14.37
CA CYS A 26 -19.51 19.64 -12.91
C CYS A 26 -19.83 20.98 -12.22
N GLU A 27 -19.19 22.08 -12.65
CA GLU A 27 -19.44 23.42 -12.13
C GLU A 27 -20.90 23.85 -12.37
N LYS A 28 -21.37 23.69 -13.60
CA LYS A 28 -22.75 23.99 -13.95
C LYS A 28 -23.73 23.18 -13.11
N PHE A 29 -23.52 21.87 -13.02
CA PHE A 29 -24.37 20.99 -12.20
C PHE A 29 -24.37 21.40 -10.72
N ALA A 30 -23.21 21.71 -10.15
CA ALA A 30 -23.11 22.15 -8.76
C ALA A 30 -23.84 23.49 -8.53
N THR A 31 -23.64 24.45 -9.44
CA THR A 31 -24.23 25.79 -9.35
C THR A 31 -25.76 25.73 -9.42
N GLU A 32 -26.32 24.95 -10.34
CA GLU A 32 -27.78 24.76 -10.46
C GLU A 32 -28.42 24.20 -9.19
N HIS A 33 -27.68 23.41 -8.41
CA HIS A 33 -28.18 22.84 -7.17
C HIS A 33 -28.11 23.78 -5.96
N ILE A 34 -27.38 24.89 -6.05
CA ILE A 34 -27.28 25.86 -4.93
C ILE A 34 -28.64 26.45 -4.61
N ASP A 35 -29.36 26.93 -5.61
CA ASP A 35 -30.67 27.53 -5.45
C ASP A 35 -31.70 26.52 -4.96
N ILE A 36 -31.67 25.31 -5.54
CA ILE A 36 -32.57 24.22 -5.14
C ILE A 36 -32.33 23.85 -3.66
N MET A 37 -31.10 23.71 -3.23
CA MET A 37 -30.75 23.40 -1.83
C MET A 37 -31.12 24.54 -0.90
N SER A 38 -30.88 25.79 -1.29
CA SER A 38 -31.23 26.98 -0.51
C SER A 38 -32.73 27.03 -0.24
N ASP A 39 -33.53 26.80 -1.25
CA ASP A 39 -35.00 26.80 -1.13
C ASP A 39 -35.51 25.64 -0.26
N GLN A 40 -34.88 24.47 -0.38
CA GLN A 40 -35.20 23.32 0.47
C GLN A 40 -34.87 23.59 1.95
N PHE A 41 -33.69 24.17 2.24
CA PHE A 41 -33.31 24.53 3.60
C PHE A 41 -34.20 25.63 4.18
N LYS A 42 -34.56 26.67 3.41
CA LYS A 42 -35.53 27.68 3.84
C LYS A 42 -36.88 27.05 4.19
N ARG A 43 -37.36 26.12 3.35
CA ARG A 43 -38.60 25.38 3.61
C ARG A 43 -38.57 24.55 4.89
N LEU A 44 -37.41 24.01 5.25
CA LEU A 44 -37.20 23.26 6.51
C LEU A 44 -37.04 24.19 7.73
N GLY A 45 -37.08 25.51 7.54
CA GLY A 45 -36.93 26.48 8.61
C GLY A 45 -35.51 26.74 9.06
N VAL A 46 -34.51 26.38 8.26
CA VAL A 46 -33.11 26.68 8.54
C VAL A 46 -32.86 28.18 8.39
N ILE A 47 -32.24 28.79 9.37
CA ILE A 47 -31.84 30.19 9.37
C ILE A 47 -30.37 30.28 8.95
N GLY A 48 -30.07 31.10 7.94
CA GLY A 48 -28.72 31.32 7.44
C GLY A 48 -28.67 32.41 6.38
N ASP A 49 -27.48 32.80 5.98
CA ASP A 49 -27.25 33.71 4.86
C ASP A 49 -27.28 32.93 3.54
N PHE A 50 -28.44 32.88 2.93
CA PHE A 50 -28.64 32.22 1.64
C PHE A 50 -28.35 33.12 0.44
N GLU A 51 -28.12 34.42 0.68
CA GLU A 51 -27.70 35.35 -0.37
C GLU A 51 -26.19 35.27 -0.62
N HIS A 52 -25.42 34.96 0.43
CA HIS A 52 -23.97 34.81 0.35
C HIS A 52 -23.54 33.41 0.82
N PRO A 53 -23.96 32.37 0.13
CA PRO A 53 -23.66 31.01 0.57
C PRO A 53 -22.16 30.71 0.51
N TYR A 54 -21.69 29.89 1.47
CA TYR A 54 -20.32 29.38 1.46
C TYR A 54 -20.14 28.35 0.34
N LEU A 55 -19.39 28.75 -0.69
CA LEU A 55 -19.16 27.93 -1.89
C LEU A 55 -17.68 27.68 -2.11
N THR A 56 -17.25 26.45 -1.96
CA THR A 56 -15.84 26.05 -2.10
C THR A 56 -15.34 26.08 -3.55
N LEU A 57 -16.23 26.13 -4.52
CA LEU A 57 -15.88 26.22 -5.94
C LEU A 57 -15.62 27.66 -6.42
N LYS A 58 -15.84 28.67 -5.57
CA LYS A 58 -15.54 30.07 -5.93
C LYS A 58 -14.02 30.30 -6.03
N PRO A 59 -13.58 31.07 -7.06
CA PRO A 59 -12.14 31.37 -7.22
C PRO A 59 -11.49 32.03 -6.00
N GLU A 60 -12.23 32.85 -5.27
CA GLU A 60 -11.75 33.51 -4.05
C GLU A 60 -11.44 32.49 -2.95
N PHE A 61 -12.23 31.42 -2.86
CA PHE A 61 -12.01 30.34 -1.90
C PHE A 61 -10.76 29.53 -2.27
N GLU A 62 -10.60 29.17 -3.55
CA GLU A 62 -9.41 28.48 -4.05
C GLU A 62 -8.15 29.32 -3.87
N ALA A 63 -8.22 30.62 -4.19
CA ALA A 63 -7.11 31.55 -4.00
C ALA A 63 -6.64 31.60 -2.53
N ARG A 64 -7.59 31.62 -1.59
CA ARG A 64 -7.27 31.62 -0.16
C ARG A 64 -6.61 30.33 0.30
N GLN A 65 -7.05 29.20 -0.22
CA GLN A 65 -6.39 27.90 0.07
C GLN A 65 -4.95 27.87 -0.45
N ILE A 66 -4.72 28.36 -1.69
CA ILE A 66 -3.38 28.42 -2.28
C ILE A 66 -2.47 29.37 -1.47
N GLU A 67 -2.99 30.50 -1.01
CA GLU A 67 -2.25 31.44 -0.18
C GLU A 67 -1.79 30.79 1.14
N ILE A 68 -2.71 30.12 1.85
CA ILE A 68 -2.40 29.40 3.11
C ILE A 68 -1.39 28.29 2.85
N PHE A 69 -1.57 27.51 1.79
CA PHE A 69 -0.62 26.48 1.41
C PHE A 69 0.79 27.05 1.15
N GLY A 70 0.85 28.21 0.46
CA GLY A 70 2.10 28.92 0.21
C GLY A 70 2.80 29.39 1.51
N GLU A 71 2.04 29.90 2.48
CA GLU A 71 2.59 30.28 3.78
C GLU A 71 3.12 29.07 4.57
N MET A 72 2.43 27.93 4.52
CA MET A 72 2.92 26.70 5.13
C MET A 72 4.21 26.20 4.47
N ALA A 73 4.29 26.28 3.13
CA ALA A 73 5.49 25.93 2.38
C ALA A 73 6.68 26.82 2.75
N LYS A 74 6.49 28.14 2.84
CA LYS A 74 7.53 29.09 3.27
C LYS A 74 8.06 28.80 4.68
N LYS A 75 7.21 28.30 5.56
CA LYS A 75 7.59 27.88 6.92
C LYS A 75 8.26 26.51 6.98
N GLY A 76 8.43 25.82 5.85
CA GLY A 76 9.06 24.51 5.81
C GLY A 76 8.20 23.34 6.28
N TYR A 77 6.88 23.54 6.46
CA TYR A 77 5.97 22.48 6.89
C TYR A 77 5.59 21.53 5.76
N ILE A 78 5.81 21.94 4.51
CA ILE A 78 5.45 21.17 3.33
C ILE A 78 6.71 20.85 2.54
N TYR A 79 6.90 19.59 2.24
CA TYR A 79 8.01 19.10 1.41
C TYR A 79 7.53 17.97 0.50
N LYS A 80 8.24 17.77 -0.61
CA LYS A 80 8.00 16.65 -1.52
C LYS A 80 8.71 15.41 -1.01
N GLY A 81 7.97 14.34 -0.86
CA GLY A 81 8.51 13.04 -0.45
C GLY A 81 7.79 11.88 -1.11
N LEU A 82 8.35 10.68 -1.01
CA LEU A 82 7.72 9.45 -1.42
C LEU A 82 7.15 8.77 -0.18
N LYS A 83 5.89 8.35 -0.27
CA LYS A 83 5.19 7.61 0.78
C LYS A 83 4.34 6.52 0.13
N PRO A 84 4.40 5.27 0.60
CA PRO A 84 3.44 4.26 0.19
C PRO A 84 2.01 4.70 0.55
N VAL A 85 1.09 4.53 -0.39
CA VAL A 85 -0.32 4.84 -0.20
C VAL A 85 -1.17 3.68 -0.70
N TYR A 86 -2.35 3.51 -0.11
CA TYR A 86 -3.32 2.56 -0.62
C TYR A 86 -3.88 3.04 -1.95
N TRP A 87 -4.07 2.12 -2.86
CA TRP A 87 -4.56 2.37 -4.20
C TRP A 87 -5.71 1.43 -4.55
N CYS A 88 -6.82 1.96 -5.04
CA CYS A 88 -7.91 1.17 -5.57
C CYS A 88 -7.74 0.98 -7.08
N PRO A 89 -7.52 -0.23 -7.58
CA PRO A 89 -7.36 -0.48 -9.01
C PRO A 89 -8.67 -0.27 -9.82
N ASP A 90 -9.82 -0.48 -9.19
CA ASP A 90 -11.12 -0.29 -9.83
C ASP A 90 -11.46 1.19 -9.98
N CYS A 91 -11.29 1.97 -8.91
CA CYS A 91 -11.51 3.42 -8.94
C CYS A 91 -10.34 4.18 -9.56
N ARG A 92 -9.16 3.56 -9.68
CA ARG A 92 -7.91 4.15 -10.18
C ARG A 92 -7.52 5.43 -9.44
N THR A 93 -7.59 5.36 -8.12
CA THR A 93 -7.28 6.48 -7.23
C THR A 93 -6.59 6.02 -5.96
N ALA A 94 -5.80 6.92 -5.36
CA ALA A 94 -5.31 6.74 -4.01
C ALA A 94 -6.47 6.83 -3.01
N LEU A 95 -6.36 6.08 -1.93
CA LEU A 95 -7.35 6.05 -0.85
C LEU A 95 -6.79 6.74 0.39
N ALA A 96 -7.65 7.48 1.10
CA ALA A 96 -7.38 7.86 2.47
C ALA A 96 -7.58 6.65 3.40
N GLU A 97 -6.92 6.64 4.55
CA GLU A 97 -7.00 5.52 5.49
C GLU A 97 -8.44 5.24 5.95
N ALA A 98 -9.26 6.29 6.11
CA ALA A 98 -10.67 6.17 6.47
C ALA A 98 -11.56 5.55 5.37
N GLU A 99 -11.05 5.43 4.15
CA GLU A 99 -11.77 4.84 3.02
C GLU A 99 -11.44 3.36 2.82
N ILE A 100 -10.55 2.81 3.66
CA ILE A 100 -10.08 1.43 3.56
C ILE A 100 -10.99 0.54 4.41
N GLU A 101 -11.53 -0.47 3.78
CA GLU A 101 -12.26 -1.54 4.44
C GLU A 101 -11.36 -2.79 4.50
N TYR A 102 -11.10 -3.28 5.71
CA TYR A 102 -10.31 -4.49 5.93
C TYR A 102 -11.23 -5.70 5.97
N GLY A 103 -10.83 -6.76 5.31
CA GLY A 103 -11.56 -8.03 5.27
C GLY A 103 -10.60 -9.21 5.15
N GLU A 104 -11.14 -10.40 5.31
CA GLU A 104 -10.43 -11.64 5.00
C GLU A 104 -10.33 -11.78 3.49
N ASP A 105 -9.13 -12.16 3.01
CA ASP A 105 -8.87 -12.43 1.60
C ASP A 105 -7.93 -13.63 1.48
N ASP A 106 -8.18 -14.47 0.49
CA ASP A 106 -7.34 -15.61 0.21
C ASP A 106 -6.18 -15.20 -0.70
N CYS A 107 -4.96 -15.49 -0.29
CA CYS A 107 -3.77 -15.24 -1.09
C CYS A 107 -2.82 -16.42 -1.09
N ASP A 108 -2.17 -16.63 -2.23
CA ASP A 108 -1.11 -17.62 -2.33
C ASP A 108 0.10 -17.18 -1.50
N SER A 109 0.65 -18.10 -0.72
CA SER A 109 1.89 -17.90 0.01
C SER A 109 2.96 -18.88 -0.47
N ILE A 110 4.19 -18.40 -0.52
CA ILE A 110 5.33 -19.22 -0.96
C ILE A 110 6.50 -19.11 0.00
N PHE A 111 7.24 -20.20 0.10
CA PHE A 111 8.58 -20.23 0.68
C PHE A 111 9.61 -20.15 -0.44
N VAL A 112 10.55 -19.24 -0.32
CA VAL A 112 11.60 -19.00 -1.32
C VAL A 112 12.95 -19.17 -0.68
N ARG A 113 13.86 -19.84 -1.36
CA ARG A 113 15.24 -20.01 -0.93
C ARG A 113 16.18 -19.11 -1.72
N PHE A 114 17.01 -18.38 -1.00
CA PHE A 114 18.07 -17.55 -1.57
C PHE A 114 19.44 -18.14 -1.23
N HIS A 115 20.25 -18.37 -2.24
CA HIS A 115 21.57 -18.94 -2.07
C HIS A 115 22.50 -18.00 -1.28
N VAL A 116 23.28 -18.56 -0.35
CA VAL A 116 24.31 -17.82 0.38
C VAL A 116 25.51 -17.59 -0.54
N SER A 117 25.77 -16.33 -0.86
CA SER A 117 26.86 -15.97 -1.77
C SER A 117 28.19 -15.68 -1.06
N GLN A 118 28.17 -15.35 0.24
CA GLN A 118 29.36 -15.02 1.03
C GLN A 118 29.15 -15.38 2.49
N ASP A 119 30.22 -15.78 3.17
CA ASP A 119 30.30 -16.02 4.61
C ASP A 119 31.52 -15.30 5.21
N PRO A 120 31.52 -13.96 5.26
CA PRO A 120 32.69 -13.18 5.65
C PRO A 120 33.14 -13.43 7.10
N ASN A 121 32.22 -13.85 7.95
CA ASN A 121 32.48 -14.15 9.38
C ASN A 121 32.78 -15.63 9.65
N GLY A 122 32.74 -16.47 8.62
CA GLY A 122 33.00 -17.90 8.72
C GLY A 122 32.00 -18.65 9.59
N VAL A 123 30.75 -18.21 9.65
CA VAL A 123 29.70 -18.84 10.47
C VAL A 123 29.41 -20.23 9.96
N LEU A 124 29.19 -20.38 8.65
CA LEU A 124 28.96 -21.69 8.02
C LEU A 124 30.17 -22.61 8.18
N ALA A 125 31.36 -22.05 7.95
CA ALA A 125 32.61 -22.81 8.08
C ALA A 125 32.82 -23.38 9.49
N LYS A 126 32.52 -22.61 10.53
CA LYS A 126 32.58 -23.07 11.95
C LYS A 126 31.66 -24.24 12.23
N HIS A 127 30.53 -24.31 11.55
CA HIS A 127 29.56 -25.41 11.70
C HIS A 127 29.77 -26.54 10.69
N GLY A 128 30.81 -26.47 9.86
CA GLY A 128 31.11 -27.47 8.84
C GLY A 128 30.08 -27.53 7.70
N ILE A 129 29.38 -26.42 7.44
CA ILE A 129 28.32 -26.33 6.46
C ILE A 129 28.88 -25.77 5.14
N PRO A 130 28.70 -26.46 4.00
CA PRO A 130 29.18 -26.01 2.71
C PRO A 130 28.34 -24.84 2.19
N MET A 131 28.97 -23.69 1.95
CA MET A 131 28.33 -22.46 1.52
C MET A 131 27.62 -22.61 0.15
N ASP A 132 28.22 -23.36 -0.77
CA ASP A 132 27.71 -23.59 -2.13
C ASP A 132 26.41 -24.39 -2.17
N LYS A 133 26.02 -25.01 -1.06
CA LYS A 133 24.78 -25.78 -0.90
C LYS A 133 23.87 -25.20 0.18
N THR A 134 24.09 -23.93 0.57
CA THR A 134 23.34 -23.30 1.66
C THR A 134 22.46 -22.18 1.17
N TYR A 135 21.24 -22.13 1.71
CA TYR A 135 20.19 -21.20 1.34
C TYR A 135 19.51 -20.60 2.57
N PHE A 136 19.16 -19.30 2.51
CA PHE A 136 18.19 -18.73 3.42
C PHE A 136 16.77 -18.99 2.93
N VAL A 137 15.88 -19.34 3.82
CA VAL A 137 14.45 -19.52 3.50
C VAL A 137 13.67 -18.32 4.01
N ILE A 138 12.90 -17.72 3.12
CA ILE A 138 11.94 -16.65 3.43
C ILE A 138 10.53 -17.08 3.07
N TRP A 139 9.55 -16.43 3.66
CA TRP A 139 8.14 -16.59 3.34
C TRP A 139 7.54 -15.26 2.86
N THR A 140 6.66 -15.33 1.88
CA THR A 140 5.96 -14.14 1.38
C THR A 140 4.61 -14.49 0.77
N THR A 141 3.66 -13.56 0.91
CA THR A 141 2.39 -13.53 0.15
C THR A 141 2.45 -12.57 -1.04
N THR A 142 3.50 -11.74 -1.13
CA THR A 142 3.67 -10.70 -2.15
C THR A 142 4.73 -11.12 -3.17
N THR A 143 4.39 -12.10 -3.99
CA THR A 143 5.32 -12.74 -4.94
C THR A 143 5.93 -11.79 -5.97
N TRP A 144 5.19 -10.74 -6.35
CA TRP A 144 5.65 -9.71 -7.29
C TRP A 144 6.78 -8.81 -6.77
N THR A 145 7.11 -8.88 -5.49
CA THR A 145 8.24 -8.12 -4.91
C THR A 145 9.59 -8.84 -5.09
N LEU A 146 9.59 -10.13 -5.38
CA LEU A 146 10.82 -10.93 -5.50
C LEU A 146 11.81 -10.43 -6.56
N PRO A 147 11.38 -9.97 -7.76
CA PRO A 147 12.33 -9.47 -8.76
C PRO A 147 13.15 -8.26 -8.31
N ALA A 148 12.66 -7.50 -7.33
CA ALA A 148 13.34 -6.33 -6.77
C ALA A 148 13.96 -6.59 -5.39
N ASN A 149 14.04 -7.85 -4.95
CA ASN A 149 14.63 -8.19 -3.66
C ASN A 149 16.15 -8.00 -3.66
N GLU A 150 16.66 -7.20 -2.74
CA GLU A 150 18.08 -6.89 -2.63
C GLU A 150 18.73 -7.49 -1.38
N ALA A 151 17.96 -7.79 -0.34
CA ALA A 151 18.49 -8.26 0.93
C ALA A 151 17.49 -9.09 1.74
N ILE A 152 18.01 -9.85 2.67
CA ILE A 152 17.25 -10.59 3.70
C ILE A 152 17.57 -9.96 5.05
N CYS A 153 16.52 -9.56 5.79
CA CYS A 153 16.65 -9.06 7.15
C CYS A 153 16.52 -10.21 8.15
N LEU A 154 17.48 -10.30 9.06
CA LEU A 154 17.44 -11.21 10.18
C LEU A 154 17.17 -10.43 11.48
N ASN A 155 16.51 -11.06 12.45
CA ASN A 155 16.31 -10.48 13.77
C ASN A 155 17.35 -11.06 14.73
N GLY A 156 18.24 -10.22 15.26
CA GLY A 156 19.31 -10.64 16.19
C GLY A 156 18.83 -11.10 17.57
N GLN A 157 17.53 -11.15 17.83
CA GLN A 157 16.95 -11.74 19.04
C GLN A 157 16.43 -13.16 18.82
N PHE A 158 16.44 -13.65 17.58
CA PHE A 158 16.01 -14.98 17.23
C PHE A 158 17.19 -15.89 16.98
N GLU A 159 16.98 -17.17 17.24
CA GLU A 159 17.90 -18.21 16.88
C GLU A 159 17.54 -18.77 15.50
N TYR A 160 18.56 -19.07 14.71
CA TYR A 160 18.45 -19.63 13.37
C TYR A 160 19.12 -21.01 13.32
N SER A 161 18.40 -21.97 12.77
CA SER A 161 18.88 -23.34 12.61
C SER A 161 19.31 -23.63 11.19
N PHE A 162 20.29 -24.53 11.06
CA PHE A 162 20.68 -25.12 9.80
C PHE A 162 19.91 -26.43 9.61
N VAL A 163 19.03 -26.46 8.63
CA VAL A 163 18.17 -27.61 8.33
C VAL A 163 18.69 -28.31 7.08
N LYS A 164 19.16 -29.51 7.21
CA LYS A 164 19.62 -30.34 6.10
C LYS A 164 18.45 -31.07 5.47
N ILE A 165 18.28 -30.90 4.16
CA ILE A 165 17.30 -31.62 3.35
C ILE A 165 18.02 -32.19 2.14
N GLY A 166 18.17 -33.51 2.12
CA GLY A 166 19.02 -34.17 1.13
C GLY A 166 20.48 -33.71 1.25
N ASP A 167 21.01 -33.11 0.19
CA ASP A 167 22.37 -32.58 0.12
C ASP A 167 22.49 -31.08 0.41
N GLU A 168 21.40 -30.39 0.63
CA GLU A 168 21.32 -28.93 0.79
C GLU A 168 21.03 -28.53 2.24
N PHE A 169 21.47 -27.32 2.61
CA PHE A 169 21.26 -26.75 3.92
C PHE A 169 20.38 -25.48 3.82
N HIS A 170 19.41 -25.39 4.71
CA HIS A 170 18.45 -24.31 4.72
C HIS A 170 18.48 -23.58 6.05
N ILE A 171 18.67 -22.26 6.03
CA ILE A 171 18.72 -21.40 7.21
C ILE A 171 17.34 -20.79 7.41
N MET A 172 16.78 -20.98 8.60
CA MET A 172 15.50 -20.40 9.01
C MET A 172 15.42 -20.27 10.52
N ALA A 173 14.49 -19.45 11.01
CA ALA A 173 14.30 -19.29 12.45
C ALA A 173 13.96 -20.66 13.09
N THR A 174 14.61 -20.96 14.20
CA THR A 174 14.52 -22.26 14.88
C THR A 174 13.08 -22.64 15.20
N ASP A 175 12.31 -21.70 15.75
CA ASP A 175 10.91 -21.91 16.12
C ASP A 175 9.98 -22.18 14.90
N LEU A 176 10.41 -21.82 13.71
CA LEU A 176 9.62 -21.99 12.49
C LEU A 176 9.97 -23.27 11.70
N VAL A 177 11.04 -23.97 12.05
CA VAL A 177 11.51 -25.15 11.30
C VAL A 177 10.38 -26.14 11.04
N LYS A 178 9.70 -26.56 12.10
CA LYS A 178 8.63 -27.55 11.98
C LYS A 178 7.49 -27.07 11.10
N SER A 179 7.00 -25.86 11.31
CA SER A 179 5.87 -25.30 10.56
C SER A 179 6.19 -25.10 9.08
N VAL A 180 7.43 -24.71 8.76
CA VAL A 180 7.90 -24.57 7.38
C VAL A 180 8.01 -25.93 6.69
N MET A 181 8.57 -26.94 7.39
CA MET A 181 8.68 -28.30 6.83
C MET A 181 7.30 -28.91 6.59
N ASP A 182 6.38 -28.76 7.53
CA ASP A 182 5.01 -29.25 7.41
C ASP A 182 4.29 -28.58 6.22
N ALA A 183 4.41 -27.24 6.08
CA ALA A 183 3.81 -26.48 5.00
C ALA A 183 4.40 -26.81 3.61
N CYS A 184 5.69 -27.14 3.57
CA CYS A 184 6.37 -27.58 2.35
C CYS A 184 6.22 -29.08 2.06
N HIS A 185 5.50 -29.84 2.91
CA HIS A 185 5.34 -31.30 2.82
C HIS A 185 6.67 -32.06 2.84
N ILE A 186 7.68 -31.53 3.55
CA ILE A 186 9.00 -32.13 3.70
C ILE A 186 9.02 -32.98 5.02
N THR A 187 9.11 -34.28 4.88
CA THR A 187 9.09 -35.21 6.02
C THR A 187 10.47 -35.69 6.44
N GLU A 188 11.46 -35.63 5.56
CA GLU A 188 12.83 -36.07 5.82
C GLU A 188 13.76 -34.85 5.87
N TYR A 189 14.13 -34.45 7.07
CA TYR A 189 15.09 -33.37 7.32
C TYR A 189 15.82 -33.57 8.65
N GLU A 190 16.96 -32.94 8.82
CA GLU A 190 17.78 -32.99 10.02
C GLU A 190 18.20 -31.56 10.42
N VAL A 191 18.06 -31.21 11.69
CA VAL A 191 18.64 -29.97 12.24
C VAL A 191 20.09 -30.23 12.60
N VAL A 192 21.02 -29.49 12.01
CA VAL A 192 22.46 -29.74 12.12
C VAL A 192 23.12 -28.65 12.96
N GLY A 193 23.89 -29.11 13.97
CA GLY A 193 24.64 -28.20 14.84
C GLY A 193 23.79 -27.42 15.83
N GLU A 194 24.43 -26.49 16.52
CA GLU A 194 23.75 -25.56 17.44
C GLU A 194 23.16 -24.38 16.65
N PRO A 195 22.02 -23.83 17.09
CA PRO A 195 21.46 -22.62 16.50
C PRO A 195 22.43 -21.43 16.61
N VAL A 196 22.29 -20.48 15.70
CA VAL A 196 23.06 -19.23 15.68
C VAL A 196 22.13 -18.02 15.87
N SER A 197 22.61 -16.98 16.56
CA SER A 197 21.90 -15.72 16.80
C SER A 197 22.64 -14.53 16.18
#